data_0b60672802e8083ae7d052ae308bd24c
#
_entry.id   0b60672802e8083ae7d052ae308bd24c
#
_cell.length_a   1.000
_cell.length_b   1.000
_cell.length_c   1.000
_cell.angle_alpha   90.00
_cell.angle_beta   90.00
_cell.angle_gamma   90.00
#
_symmetry.space_group_name_H-M   'P 1'
#
loop_
_entity.id
_entity.type
_entity.pdbx_description
1 polymer ?
#
loop_
_entity_poly.entity_id
_entity_poly.type
_entity_poly.pdbx_seq_one_letter_code
_entity_poly.pdbx_strand_id
1 'polypeptide(L)'
;MRAAISIESFRPGPGGVEATAFELARELGRRGVELTVLCREAVAETPPGIRVERLGGPTFWQPLRVLEFSRRSARAARAGGFGLVQAFSRTRHQTVYRAGGGSHAAYMERMYARPQLARLSPRHALLLAIEGAVFADPRQAVQCNSRFAADEIARRHGVPAERLHVVYNGVDLQRFHPSRREAALARVRAELGLEGPIALFAGNGFARKGLDRAIDGLARAGVKADLLVAGSSPAGPYRAQAESLGVGARVHFLGLRADLPELCAAADLFVLPTRYDPFANACLEAMAAGTAVATTLDNGAAELVEPGANGFHCAEDFAPALRALEDPARLRELGAAARRTAERFGWSAHADAVLELWGRLAP
;
A
#
# COMPACT_ATOMS: atom_id res chain seq x y z
N MET A 1 -14.72 -21.25 13.43
CA MET A 1 -15.34 -20.66 12.22
C MET A 1 -14.47 -21.02 11.03
N ARG A 2 -15.02 -21.63 9.97
CA ARG A 2 -14.31 -21.88 8.71
C ARG A 2 -14.39 -20.63 7.83
N ALA A 3 -13.24 -20.02 7.57
CA ALA A 3 -13.14 -18.81 6.76
C ALA A 3 -12.39 -19.05 5.45
N ALA A 4 -12.67 -18.23 4.45
CA ALA A 4 -11.89 -18.21 3.21
C ALA A 4 -11.40 -16.80 2.85
N ILE A 5 -10.18 -16.72 2.32
CA ILE A 5 -9.64 -15.55 1.63
C ILE A 5 -9.66 -15.83 0.13
N SER A 6 -10.20 -14.90 -0.66
CA SER A 6 -10.20 -14.96 -2.13
C SER A 6 -9.23 -13.93 -2.71
N ILE A 7 -8.22 -14.40 -3.44
CA ILE A 7 -7.19 -13.54 -4.05
C ILE A 7 -6.65 -14.14 -5.35
N GLU A 8 -6.43 -13.33 -6.40
CA GLU A 8 -5.91 -13.84 -7.69
C GLU A 8 -4.52 -14.47 -7.55
N SER A 9 -3.59 -13.82 -6.87
CA SER A 9 -2.22 -14.30 -6.69
C SER A 9 -1.88 -14.32 -5.21
N PHE A 10 -1.55 -15.51 -4.68
CA PHE A 10 -1.19 -15.69 -3.28
C PHE A 10 0.30 -15.95 -3.16
N ARG A 11 1.05 -14.93 -2.76
CA ARG A 11 2.51 -14.99 -2.65
C ARG A 11 3.05 -13.97 -1.64
N PRO A 12 4.17 -14.26 -0.97
CA PRO A 12 4.92 -13.25 -0.26
C PRO A 12 5.45 -12.22 -1.25
N GLY A 13 5.63 -10.99 -0.82
CA GLY A 13 6.14 -9.94 -1.70
C GLY A 13 6.48 -8.65 -0.96
N PRO A 14 7.12 -7.72 -1.64
CA PRO A 14 7.56 -6.46 -1.04
C PRO A 14 6.43 -5.42 -0.93
N GLY A 15 5.25 -5.83 -0.47
CA GLY A 15 4.10 -4.95 -0.32
C GLY A 15 2.96 -5.23 -1.30
N GLY A 16 1.90 -4.41 -1.21
CA GLY A 16 0.70 -4.56 -2.02
C GLY A 16 -0.35 -5.50 -1.42
N VAL A 17 -1.37 -5.79 -2.22
CA VAL A 17 -2.53 -6.60 -1.78
C VAL A 17 -2.12 -8.05 -1.50
N GLU A 18 -1.23 -8.60 -2.33
CA GLU A 18 -0.72 -9.97 -2.21
C GLU A 18 0.05 -10.18 -0.91
N ALA A 19 0.97 -9.27 -0.60
CA ALA A 19 1.71 -9.32 0.66
C ALA A 19 0.79 -9.20 1.87
N THR A 20 -0.19 -8.30 1.83
CA THR A 20 -1.16 -8.15 2.93
C THR A 20 -1.96 -9.43 3.15
N ALA A 21 -2.45 -10.07 2.08
CA ALA A 21 -3.19 -11.31 2.21
C ALA A 21 -2.31 -12.47 2.72
N PHE A 22 -1.05 -12.51 2.28
CA PHE A 22 -0.11 -13.55 2.70
C PHE A 22 0.25 -13.41 4.19
N GLU A 23 0.58 -12.21 4.65
CA GLU A 23 0.94 -11.95 6.04
C GLU A 23 -0.25 -12.14 6.99
N LEU A 24 -1.45 -11.68 6.58
CA LEU A 24 -2.68 -11.96 7.34
C LEU A 24 -2.93 -13.47 7.45
N ALA A 25 -2.85 -14.22 6.35
CA ALA A 25 -3.04 -15.66 6.36
C ALA A 25 -2.00 -16.35 7.28
N ARG A 26 -0.73 -15.91 7.21
CA ARG A 26 0.35 -16.41 8.08
C ARG A 26 0.03 -16.18 9.56
N GLU A 27 -0.43 -15.00 9.91
CA GLU A 27 -0.78 -14.67 11.29
C GLU A 27 -2.02 -15.43 11.77
N LEU A 28 -3.04 -15.57 10.95
CA LEU A 28 -4.25 -16.34 11.26
C LEU A 28 -3.94 -17.84 11.42
N GLY A 29 -3.05 -18.38 10.59
CA GLY A 29 -2.58 -19.77 10.71
C GLY A 29 -1.86 -20.04 12.04
N ARG A 30 -1.00 -19.10 12.47
CA ARG A 30 -0.32 -19.18 13.79
C ARG A 30 -1.30 -19.20 14.97
N ARG A 31 -2.48 -18.60 14.80
CA ARG A 31 -3.55 -18.54 15.79
C ARG A 31 -4.51 -19.73 15.70
N GLY A 32 -4.25 -20.69 14.81
CA GLY A 32 -5.07 -21.88 14.65
C GLY A 32 -6.43 -21.62 13.98
N VAL A 33 -6.57 -20.51 13.23
CA VAL A 33 -7.80 -20.23 12.47
C VAL A 33 -7.91 -21.19 11.29
N GLU A 34 -9.03 -21.89 11.15
CA GLU A 34 -9.31 -22.76 10.00
C GLU A 34 -9.55 -21.90 8.76
N LEU A 35 -8.48 -21.63 8.02
CA LEU A 35 -8.48 -20.72 6.86
C LEU A 35 -8.16 -21.46 5.57
N THR A 36 -8.96 -21.21 4.53
CA THR A 36 -8.68 -21.64 3.16
C THR A 36 -8.42 -20.41 2.28
N VAL A 37 -7.34 -20.45 1.51
CA VAL A 37 -7.05 -19.42 0.49
C VAL A 37 -7.48 -19.93 -0.87
N LEU A 38 -8.47 -19.27 -1.46
CA LEU A 38 -8.97 -19.52 -2.82
C LEU A 38 -8.20 -18.61 -3.77
N CYS A 39 -7.29 -19.17 -4.58
CA CYS A 39 -6.45 -18.35 -5.46
C CYS A 39 -6.35 -18.93 -6.87
N ARG A 40 -6.05 -18.07 -7.85
CA ARG A 40 -5.74 -18.52 -9.21
C ARG A 40 -4.37 -19.20 -9.24
N GLU A 41 -3.40 -18.59 -8.59
CA GLU A 41 -2.02 -19.08 -8.49
C GLU A 41 -1.45 -18.83 -7.10
N ALA A 42 -0.60 -19.72 -6.64
CA ALA A 42 0.12 -19.60 -5.38
C ALA A 42 1.58 -20.01 -5.56
N VAL A 43 2.46 -19.47 -4.71
CA VAL A 43 3.83 -20.00 -4.57
C VAL A 43 3.82 -21.39 -3.96
N ALA A 44 4.97 -22.09 -4.05
CA ALA A 44 5.09 -23.45 -3.53
C ALA A 44 5.01 -23.48 -1.99
N GLU A 45 5.62 -22.50 -1.32
CA GLU A 45 5.63 -22.41 0.14
C GLU A 45 4.40 -21.64 0.62
N THR A 46 3.52 -22.33 1.32
CA THR A 46 2.33 -21.73 1.95
C THR A 46 2.54 -21.64 3.46
N PRO A 47 1.94 -20.64 4.14
CA PRO A 47 2.05 -20.55 5.59
C PRO A 47 1.52 -21.81 6.28
N PRO A 48 2.17 -22.28 7.37
CA PRO A 48 1.71 -23.43 8.12
C PRO A 48 0.25 -23.26 8.61
N GLY A 49 -0.53 -24.33 8.59
CA GLY A 49 -1.92 -24.32 9.04
C GLY A 49 -2.92 -23.73 8.06
N ILE A 50 -2.46 -23.28 6.88
CA ILE A 50 -3.32 -22.68 5.83
C ILE A 50 -3.55 -23.67 4.71
N ARG A 51 -4.83 -23.92 4.37
CA ARG A 51 -5.21 -24.66 3.18
C ARG A 51 -5.23 -23.75 1.95
N VAL A 52 -4.59 -24.15 0.86
CA VAL A 52 -4.62 -23.36 -0.39
C VAL A 52 -5.30 -24.18 -1.47
N GLU A 53 -6.34 -23.59 -2.07
CA GLU A 53 -7.07 -24.17 -3.20
C GLU A 53 -6.78 -23.35 -4.47
N ARG A 54 -6.13 -23.99 -5.45
CA ARG A 54 -5.78 -23.35 -6.72
C ARG A 54 -6.92 -23.53 -7.71
N LEU A 55 -7.56 -22.42 -8.06
CA LEU A 55 -8.71 -22.41 -8.98
C LEU A 55 -8.31 -22.39 -10.45
N GLY A 56 -7.05 -22.05 -10.75
CA GLY A 56 -6.56 -21.88 -12.12
C GLY A 56 -7.30 -20.80 -12.91
N GLY A 57 -7.21 -20.87 -14.23
CA GLY A 57 -7.94 -19.97 -15.13
C GLY A 57 -7.05 -19.31 -16.17
N PRO A 58 -7.62 -18.51 -17.10
CA PRO A 58 -6.87 -17.86 -18.17
C PRO A 58 -5.87 -16.83 -17.61
N THR A 59 -4.75 -16.65 -18.33
CA THR A 59 -3.67 -15.72 -17.93
C THR A 59 -3.48 -14.57 -18.93
N PHE A 60 -3.97 -14.71 -20.15
CA PHE A 60 -3.59 -13.88 -21.29
C PHE A 60 -4.31 -12.53 -21.37
N TRP A 61 -5.61 -12.43 -21.08
CA TRP A 61 -6.37 -11.17 -21.18
C TRP A 61 -6.96 -10.77 -19.83
N GLN A 62 -6.54 -9.63 -19.31
CA GLN A 62 -6.87 -9.21 -17.95
C GLN A 62 -8.38 -9.15 -17.65
N PRO A 63 -9.27 -8.60 -18.52
CA PRO A 63 -10.71 -8.61 -18.22
C PRO A 63 -11.29 -10.02 -18.09
N LEU A 64 -10.90 -10.95 -18.96
CA LEU A 64 -11.32 -12.34 -18.87
C LEU A 64 -10.78 -13.03 -17.62
N ARG A 65 -9.53 -12.75 -17.28
CA ARG A 65 -8.88 -13.28 -16.07
C ARG A 65 -9.67 -12.87 -14.80
N VAL A 66 -9.99 -11.58 -14.67
CA VAL A 66 -10.75 -11.07 -13.52
C VAL A 66 -12.16 -11.67 -13.47
N LEU A 67 -12.86 -11.74 -14.61
CA LEU A 67 -14.21 -12.29 -14.69
C LEU A 67 -14.25 -13.77 -14.32
N GLU A 68 -13.34 -14.57 -14.91
CA GLU A 68 -13.26 -16.02 -14.64
C GLU A 68 -12.81 -16.32 -13.22
N PHE A 69 -11.86 -15.55 -12.68
CA PHE A 69 -11.50 -15.69 -11.28
C PHE A 69 -12.67 -15.38 -10.35
N SER A 70 -13.44 -14.31 -10.60
CA SER A 70 -14.64 -13.98 -9.84
C SER A 70 -15.68 -15.11 -9.86
N ARG A 71 -15.91 -15.75 -11.04
CA ARG A 71 -16.85 -16.89 -11.18
C ARG A 71 -16.37 -18.14 -10.46
N ARG A 72 -15.08 -18.49 -10.62
CA ARG A 72 -14.50 -19.70 -10.00
C ARG A 72 -14.42 -19.56 -8.49
N SER A 73 -14.01 -18.39 -7.99
CA SER A 73 -13.98 -18.08 -6.57
C SER A 73 -15.38 -18.16 -5.94
N ALA A 74 -16.41 -17.62 -6.60
CA ALA A 74 -17.79 -17.73 -6.14
C ALA A 74 -18.29 -19.18 -6.07
N ARG A 75 -17.93 -20.01 -7.06
CA ARG A 75 -18.29 -21.45 -7.08
C ARG A 75 -17.59 -22.21 -5.94
N ALA A 76 -16.28 -22.01 -5.79
CA ALA A 76 -15.50 -22.63 -4.73
C ALA A 76 -15.97 -22.19 -3.33
N ALA A 77 -16.29 -20.92 -3.15
CA ALA A 77 -16.80 -20.38 -1.90
C ALA A 77 -18.12 -21.04 -1.50
N ARG A 78 -19.06 -21.24 -2.44
CA ARG A 78 -20.34 -21.93 -2.19
C ARG A 78 -20.13 -23.42 -1.89
N ALA A 79 -19.29 -24.10 -2.65
CA ALA A 79 -19.02 -25.52 -2.45
C ALA A 79 -18.29 -25.82 -1.15
N GLY A 80 -17.44 -24.89 -0.69
CA GLY A 80 -16.62 -25.03 0.51
C GLY A 80 -17.38 -24.89 1.83
N GLY A 81 -18.60 -24.38 1.83
CA GLY A 81 -19.40 -24.20 3.06
C GLY A 81 -18.73 -23.30 4.09
N PHE A 82 -18.07 -22.21 3.64
CA PHE A 82 -17.41 -21.25 4.52
C PHE A 82 -18.46 -20.35 5.20
N GLY A 83 -18.32 -20.14 6.50
CA GLY A 83 -19.13 -19.20 7.25
C GLY A 83 -18.81 -17.74 6.92
N LEU A 84 -17.58 -17.47 6.40
CA LEU A 84 -17.16 -16.14 5.99
C LEU A 84 -16.18 -16.23 4.80
N VAL A 85 -16.36 -15.35 3.82
CA VAL A 85 -15.45 -15.20 2.68
C VAL A 85 -15.01 -13.75 2.59
N GLN A 86 -13.70 -13.50 2.72
CA GLN A 86 -13.10 -12.18 2.53
C GLN A 86 -12.36 -12.10 1.19
N ALA A 87 -12.76 -11.16 0.33
CA ALA A 87 -12.12 -10.97 -0.96
C ALA A 87 -11.06 -9.87 -0.92
N PHE A 88 -9.86 -10.20 -1.38
CA PHE A 88 -8.73 -9.27 -1.62
C PHE A 88 -8.62 -8.86 -3.09
N SER A 89 -9.21 -9.64 -3.98
CA SER A 89 -9.33 -9.32 -5.40
C SER A 89 -10.74 -8.89 -5.77
N ARG A 90 -10.90 -8.34 -6.97
CA ARG A 90 -12.19 -7.87 -7.47
C ARG A 90 -13.10 -9.04 -7.84
N THR A 91 -13.92 -9.46 -6.90
CA THR A 91 -14.92 -10.52 -7.02
C THR A 91 -16.29 -10.01 -6.61
N ARG A 92 -17.36 -10.74 -6.95
CA ARG A 92 -18.74 -10.32 -6.69
C ARG A 92 -19.43 -11.10 -5.57
N HIS A 93 -18.78 -12.13 -5.05
CA HIS A 93 -19.43 -13.07 -4.14
C HIS A 93 -18.56 -13.34 -2.91
N GLN A 94 -18.75 -12.56 -1.90
CA GLN A 94 -18.04 -12.60 -0.63
C GLN A 94 -18.90 -12.03 0.49
N THR A 95 -18.54 -12.31 1.73
CA THR A 95 -19.12 -11.65 2.92
C THR A 95 -18.48 -10.29 3.14
N VAL A 96 -17.13 -10.23 2.99
CA VAL A 96 -16.33 -9.02 3.18
C VAL A 96 -15.56 -8.72 1.90
N TYR A 97 -15.76 -7.54 1.33
CA TYR A 97 -14.92 -7.03 0.25
C TYR A 97 -13.85 -6.10 0.83
N ARG A 98 -12.57 -6.47 0.68
CA ARG A 98 -11.48 -5.57 1.06
C ARG A 98 -11.18 -4.58 -0.06
N ALA A 99 -11.57 -3.33 0.14
CA ALA A 99 -11.34 -2.21 -0.76
C ALA A 99 -9.89 -1.65 -0.65
N GLY A 100 -8.88 -2.54 -0.67
CA GLY A 100 -7.48 -2.16 -0.47
C GLY A 100 -6.90 -1.24 -1.55
N GLY A 101 -7.50 -1.20 -2.72
CA GLY A 101 -7.19 -0.26 -3.80
C GLY A 101 -8.11 0.97 -3.84
N GLY A 102 -8.96 1.16 -2.85
CA GLY A 102 -9.97 2.23 -2.81
C GLY A 102 -11.01 2.13 -3.92
N SER A 103 -11.60 3.26 -4.29
CA SER A 103 -12.51 3.37 -5.43
C SER A 103 -11.76 3.47 -6.74
N HIS A 104 -12.10 2.60 -7.70
CA HIS A 104 -11.53 2.66 -9.05
C HIS A 104 -11.99 3.90 -9.80
N ALA A 105 -13.22 4.35 -9.55
CA ALA A 105 -13.74 5.60 -10.12
C ALA A 105 -12.91 6.81 -9.66
N ALA A 106 -12.58 6.87 -8.36
CA ALA A 106 -11.73 7.92 -7.79
C ALA A 106 -10.31 7.91 -8.37
N TYR A 107 -9.73 6.72 -8.47
CA TYR A 107 -8.43 6.54 -9.13
C TYR A 107 -8.45 7.10 -10.56
N MET A 108 -9.49 6.78 -11.35
CA MET A 108 -9.58 7.25 -12.73
C MET A 108 -9.66 8.78 -12.83
N GLU A 109 -10.43 9.42 -11.97
CA GLU A 109 -10.58 10.89 -11.98
C GLU A 109 -9.27 11.62 -11.65
N ARG A 110 -8.46 11.05 -10.74
CA ARG A 110 -7.19 11.65 -10.37
C ARG A 110 -6.05 11.35 -11.34
N MET A 111 -6.15 10.25 -12.09
CA MET A 111 -5.06 9.79 -12.96
C MET A 111 -5.24 10.10 -14.43
N TYR A 112 -6.46 10.38 -14.88
CA TYR A 112 -6.75 10.60 -16.30
C TYR A 112 -7.33 12.00 -16.51
N ALA A 113 -6.74 12.76 -17.43
CA ALA A 113 -7.26 14.07 -17.82
C ALA A 113 -8.69 14.01 -18.40
N ARG A 114 -9.06 12.87 -19.00
CA ARG A 114 -10.38 12.59 -19.56
C ARG A 114 -10.89 11.23 -19.08
N PRO A 115 -11.34 11.12 -17.81
CA PRO A 115 -11.75 9.84 -17.24
C PRO A 115 -12.93 9.18 -17.96
N GLN A 116 -13.79 9.96 -18.61
CA GLN A 116 -14.92 9.45 -19.41
C GLN A 116 -14.43 8.60 -20.61
N LEU A 117 -13.36 9.04 -21.28
CA LEU A 117 -12.76 8.28 -22.38
C LEU A 117 -12.04 7.02 -21.89
N ALA A 118 -11.39 7.12 -20.75
CA ALA A 118 -10.73 5.97 -20.13
C ALA A 118 -11.73 4.85 -19.75
N ARG A 119 -13.00 5.20 -19.42
CA ARG A 119 -14.08 4.23 -19.15
C ARG A 119 -14.42 3.33 -20.34
N LEU A 120 -14.10 3.75 -21.58
CA LEU A 120 -14.30 2.93 -22.77
C LEU A 120 -13.35 1.73 -22.85
N SER A 121 -12.27 1.74 -22.09
CA SER A 121 -11.38 0.57 -21.99
C SER A 121 -12.14 -0.62 -21.37
N PRO A 122 -12.12 -1.82 -21.99
CA PRO A 122 -12.77 -3.02 -21.45
C PRO A 122 -12.33 -3.35 -20.00
N ARG A 123 -11.07 -3.06 -19.69
CA ARG A 123 -10.53 -3.22 -18.33
C ARG A 123 -11.22 -2.29 -17.33
N HIS A 124 -11.28 -0.99 -17.62
CA HIS A 124 -11.87 -0.02 -16.70
C HIS A 124 -13.38 -0.22 -16.59
N ALA A 125 -14.06 -0.49 -17.71
CA ALA A 125 -15.50 -0.79 -17.72
C ALA A 125 -15.83 -1.99 -16.83
N LEU A 126 -15.08 -3.10 -16.93
CA LEU A 126 -15.28 -4.28 -16.09
C LEU A 126 -15.01 -3.99 -14.61
N LEU A 127 -13.93 -3.28 -14.30
CA LEU A 127 -13.57 -2.97 -12.92
C LEU A 127 -14.61 -2.06 -12.27
N LEU A 128 -15.14 -1.07 -12.98
CA LEU A 128 -16.24 -0.22 -12.51
C LEU A 128 -17.55 -1.01 -12.34
N ALA A 129 -17.85 -1.95 -13.25
CA ALA A 129 -19.04 -2.79 -13.14
C ALA A 129 -18.97 -3.73 -11.92
N ILE A 130 -17.81 -4.29 -11.60
CA ILE A 130 -17.63 -5.10 -10.38
C ILE A 130 -17.73 -4.22 -9.14
N GLU A 131 -17.07 -3.07 -9.14
CA GLU A 131 -17.09 -2.10 -8.04
C GLU A 131 -18.53 -1.65 -7.74
N GLY A 132 -19.29 -1.23 -8.76
CA GLY A 132 -20.69 -0.85 -8.60
C GLY A 132 -21.55 -1.98 -8.04
N ALA A 133 -21.39 -3.21 -8.54
CA ALA A 133 -22.14 -4.37 -8.05
C ALA A 133 -21.83 -4.72 -6.59
N VAL A 134 -20.56 -4.61 -6.18
CA VAL A 134 -20.14 -4.89 -4.79
C VAL A 134 -20.68 -3.83 -3.83
N PHE A 135 -20.57 -2.57 -4.19
CA PHE A 135 -20.99 -1.48 -3.31
C PHE A 135 -22.52 -1.34 -3.23
N ALA A 136 -23.22 -1.73 -4.28
CA ALA A 136 -24.70 -1.75 -4.28
C ALA A 136 -25.30 -2.94 -3.50
N ASP A 137 -24.57 -4.04 -3.28
CA ASP A 137 -25.08 -5.21 -2.57
C ASP A 137 -25.15 -4.97 -1.05
N PRO A 138 -26.33 -4.85 -0.43
CA PRO A 138 -26.45 -4.53 0.99
C PRO A 138 -25.92 -5.62 1.93
N ARG A 139 -25.71 -6.84 1.43
CA ARG A 139 -25.25 -7.98 2.22
C ARG A 139 -23.75 -8.01 2.39
N GLN A 140 -23.00 -7.20 1.63
CA GLN A 140 -21.55 -7.19 1.66
C GLN A 140 -21.03 -6.11 2.60
N ALA A 141 -20.21 -6.50 3.56
CA ALA A 141 -19.39 -5.57 4.32
C ALA A 141 -18.18 -5.12 3.47
N VAL A 142 -17.76 -3.88 3.65
CA VAL A 142 -16.62 -3.28 2.93
C VAL A 142 -15.53 -2.94 3.93
N GLN A 143 -14.43 -3.68 3.91
CA GLN A 143 -13.24 -3.35 4.67
C GLN A 143 -12.41 -2.34 3.92
N CYS A 144 -12.19 -1.16 4.49
CA CYS A 144 -11.31 -0.12 3.99
C CYS A 144 -10.01 -0.11 4.78
N ASN A 145 -8.89 0.23 4.13
CA ASN A 145 -7.58 0.31 4.78
C ASN A 145 -7.26 1.70 5.35
N SER A 146 -8.21 2.64 5.25
CA SER A 146 -8.15 3.99 5.81
C SER A 146 -9.55 4.60 5.89
N ARG A 147 -9.72 5.65 6.69
CA ARG A 147 -10.93 6.49 6.70
C ARG A 147 -11.06 7.23 5.37
N PHE A 148 -9.94 7.74 4.83
CA PHE A 148 -9.90 8.36 3.51
C PHE A 148 -10.55 7.49 2.43
N ALA A 149 -10.23 6.20 2.38
CA ALA A 149 -10.85 5.27 1.44
C ALA A 149 -12.33 5.00 1.76
N ALA A 150 -12.69 4.89 3.04
CA ALA A 150 -14.08 4.67 3.47
C ALA A 150 -14.96 5.87 3.11
N ASP A 151 -14.54 7.09 3.43
CA ASP A 151 -15.27 8.33 3.15
C ASP A 151 -15.45 8.55 1.65
N GLU A 152 -14.44 8.19 0.86
CA GLU A 152 -14.51 8.30 -0.59
C GLU A 152 -15.52 7.30 -1.18
N ILE A 153 -15.55 6.05 -0.68
CA ILE A 153 -16.52 5.04 -1.10
C ILE A 153 -17.93 5.43 -0.66
N ALA A 154 -18.11 5.93 0.57
CA ALA A 154 -19.40 6.43 1.05
C ALA A 154 -19.95 7.54 0.15
N ARG A 155 -19.16 8.56 -0.10
CA ARG A 155 -19.57 9.73 -0.91
C ARG A 155 -19.87 9.39 -2.37
N ARG A 156 -19.11 8.47 -2.98
CA ARG A 156 -19.23 8.15 -4.42
C ARG A 156 -20.28 7.12 -4.72
N HIS A 157 -20.43 6.14 -3.86
CA HIS A 157 -21.26 4.97 -4.10
C HIS A 157 -22.48 4.90 -3.18
N GLY A 158 -22.62 5.86 -2.25
CA GLY A 158 -23.73 5.86 -1.30
C GLY A 158 -23.70 4.66 -0.34
N VAL A 159 -22.54 4.07 -0.10
CA VAL A 159 -22.41 2.95 0.83
C VAL A 159 -22.64 3.45 2.25
N PRO A 160 -23.63 2.92 2.98
CA PRO A 160 -23.92 3.39 4.32
C PRO A 160 -22.82 3.03 5.31
N ALA A 161 -22.65 3.87 6.34
CA ALA A 161 -21.53 3.80 7.29
C ALA A 161 -21.43 2.46 8.03
N GLU A 162 -22.55 1.82 8.33
CA GLU A 162 -22.62 0.52 9.00
C GLU A 162 -22.03 -0.64 8.19
N ARG A 163 -21.86 -0.45 6.88
CA ARG A 163 -21.19 -1.41 5.98
C ARG A 163 -19.70 -1.13 5.77
N LEU A 164 -19.23 0.04 6.19
CA LEU A 164 -17.83 0.47 6.02
C LEU A 164 -17.05 0.22 7.30
N HIS A 165 -16.02 -0.60 7.21
CA HIS A 165 -15.19 -0.98 8.34
C HIS A 165 -13.74 -0.62 8.07
N VAL A 166 -13.17 0.27 8.87
CA VAL A 166 -11.76 0.66 8.73
C VAL A 166 -10.88 -0.31 9.49
N VAL A 167 -10.00 -0.99 8.76
CA VAL A 167 -8.94 -1.85 9.31
C VAL A 167 -7.64 -1.49 8.61
N TYR A 168 -6.78 -0.73 9.29
CA TYR A 168 -5.49 -0.31 8.75
C TYR A 168 -4.59 -1.50 8.42
N ASN A 169 -3.71 -1.34 7.44
CA ASN A 169 -2.77 -2.39 7.06
C ASN A 169 -1.76 -2.65 8.17
N GLY A 170 -1.24 -3.89 8.21
CA GLY A 170 -0.16 -4.26 9.11
C GLY A 170 1.22 -3.98 8.52
N VAL A 171 2.22 -3.92 9.40
CA VAL A 171 3.64 -3.84 9.06
C VAL A 171 4.45 -4.86 9.86
N ASP A 172 5.53 -5.37 9.27
CA ASP A 172 6.50 -6.21 9.95
C ASP A 172 7.49 -5.35 10.76
N LEU A 173 7.20 -5.22 12.06
CA LEU A 173 7.96 -4.39 13.00
C LEU A 173 9.38 -4.92 13.28
N GLN A 174 9.68 -6.19 12.99
CA GLN A 174 11.00 -6.79 13.13
C GLN A 174 11.84 -6.56 11.88
N ARG A 175 11.21 -6.70 10.73
CA ARG A 175 11.84 -6.44 9.43
C ARG A 175 12.15 -4.97 9.23
N PHE A 176 11.18 -4.08 9.53
CA PHE A 176 11.34 -2.62 9.51
C PHE A 176 11.61 -2.14 10.92
N HIS A 177 12.89 -1.94 11.24
CA HIS A 177 13.29 -1.60 12.60
C HIS A 177 14.43 -0.58 12.62
N PRO A 178 14.38 0.44 13.52
CA PRO A 178 15.39 1.50 13.59
C PRO A 178 16.80 1.02 13.96
N SER A 179 16.94 -0.15 14.61
CA SER A 179 18.26 -0.72 14.94
C SER A 179 19.11 -1.05 13.70
N ARG A 180 18.51 -1.10 12.52
CA ARG A 180 19.24 -1.29 11.25
C ARG A 180 19.96 -0.03 10.78
N ARG A 181 19.64 1.15 11.33
CA ARG A 181 20.02 2.45 10.79
C ARG A 181 21.53 2.59 10.59
N GLU A 182 22.34 2.31 11.61
CA GLU A 182 23.78 2.55 11.57
C GLU A 182 24.45 1.74 10.45
N ALA A 183 24.22 0.43 10.43
CA ALA A 183 24.79 -0.46 9.42
C ALA A 183 24.21 -0.16 8.01
N ALA A 184 22.92 0.12 7.91
CA ALA A 184 22.25 0.44 6.65
C ALA A 184 22.78 1.76 6.06
N LEU A 185 22.93 2.81 6.87
CA LEU A 185 23.42 4.11 6.44
C LEU A 185 24.88 4.01 5.94
N ALA A 186 25.75 3.31 6.70
CA ALA A 186 27.14 3.09 6.30
C ALA A 186 27.21 2.37 4.95
N ARG A 187 26.42 1.32 4.75
CA ARG A 187 26.35 0.55 3.52
C ARG A 187 25.84 1.39 2.33
N VAL A 188 24.72 2.10 2.51
CA VAL A 188 24.12 2.91 1.44
C VAL A 188 25.04 4.05 1.03
N ARG A 189 25.69 4.70 1.98
CA ARG A 189 26.70 5.74 1.70
C ARG A 189 27.89 5.20 0.91
N ALA A 190 28.43 4.05 1.30
CA ALA A 190 29.54 3.41 0.59
C ALA A 190 29.13 2.96 -0.83
N GLU A 191 27.92 2.38 -1.00
CA GLU A 191 27.40 1.91 -2.30
C GLU A 191 27.22 3.06 -3.29
N LEU A 192 26.74 4.22 -2.84
CA LEU A 192 26.33 5.33 -3.71
C LEU A 192 27.23 6.57 -3.64
N GLY A 193 28.27 6.56 -2.79
CA GLY A 193 29.18 7.70 -2.62
C GLY A 193 28.51 8.91 -1.95
N LEU A 194 27.58 8.69 -1.01
CA LEU A 194 26.79 9.76 -0.40
C LEU A 194 27.44 10.27 0.90
N GLU A 195 27.44 11.59 1.07
CA GLU A 195 27.94 12.23 2.30
C GLU A 195 26.80 13.00 3.04
N GLY A 196 25.81 13.48 2.29
CA GLY A 196 24.73 14.32 2.77
C GLY A 196 23.56 13.57 3.40
N PRO A 197 22.51 14.31 3.81
CA PRO A 197 21.24 13.77 4.22
C PRO A 197 20.53 13.04 3.08
N ILE A 198 19.72 12.04 3.44
CA ILE A 198 19.06 11.14 2.50
C ILE A 198 17.55 11.28 2.60
N ALA A 199 16.89 11.68 1.50
CA ALA A 199 15.47 11.48 1.28
C ALA A 199 15.24 10.15 0.54
N LEU A 200 14.20 9.39 0.92
CA LEU A 200 13.80 8.16 0.25
C LEU A 200 12.40 8.29 -0.34
N PHE A 201 12.27 7.98 -1.61
CA PHE A 201 11.01 7.70 -2.29
C PHE A 201 10.94 6.21 -2.62
N ALA A 202 9.86 5.52 -2.23
CA ALA A 202 9.69 4.11 -2.56
C ALA A 202 8.29 3.79 -3.08
N GLY A 203 8.22 3.09 -4.22
CA GLY A 203 6.97 2.60 -4.79
C GLY A 203 6.97 2.52 -6.31
N ASN A 204 6.03 1.75 -6.84
CA ASN A 204 5.77 1.63 -8.27
C ASN A 204 4.65 2.58 -8.74
N GLY A 205 4.63 2.90 -10.03
CA GLY A 205 3.69 3.88 -10.59
C GLY A 205 4.10 5.31 -10.23
N PHE A 206 5.30 5.73 -10.65
CA PHE A 206 5.93 7.00 -10.30
C PHE A 206 5.01 8.21 -10.50
N ALA A 207 4.23 8.24 -11.60
CA ALA A 207 3.27 9.31 -11.85
C ALA A 207 2.18 9.40 -10.75
N ARG A 208 1.61 8.25 -10.36
CA ARG A 208 0.60 8.21 -9.29
C ARG A 208 1.19 8.55 -7.94
N LYS A 209 2.40 8.06 -7.67
CA LYS A 209 3.13 8.29 -6.41
C LYS A 209 3.77 9.68 -6.32
N GLY A 210 3.76 10.45 -7.43
CA GLY A 210 4.18 11.85 -7.43
C GLY A 210 5.69 12.06 -7.41
N LEU A 211 6.48 11.18 -8.04
CA LEU A 211 7.94 11.32 -8.06
C LEU A 211 8.40 12.67 -8.65
N ASP A 212 7.66 13.19 -9.64
CA ASP A 212 7.88 14.52 -10.19
C ASP A 212 7.81 15.64 -9.14
N ARG A 213 6.85 15.55 -8.20
CA ARG A 213 6.72 16.50 -7.08
C ARG A 213 7.86 16.37 -6.07
N ALA A 214 8.38 15.16 -5.84
CA ALA A 214 9.54 14.95 -4.96
C ALA A 214 10.81 15.58 -5.55
N ILE A 215 11.04 15.39 -6.86
CA ILE A 215 12.20 15.97 -7.57
C ILE A 215 12.10 17.50 -7.61
N ASP A 216 10.93 18.03 -7.94
CA ASP A 216 10.67 19.48 -7.94
C ASP A 216 10.86 20.08 -6.53
N GLY A 217 10.34 19.39 -5.52
CA GLY A 217 10.55 19.79 -4.12
C GLY A 217 12.01 19.80 -3.71
N LEU A 218 12.82 18.82 -4.12
CA LEU A 218 14.25 18.77 -3.86
C LEU A 218 14.99 19.97 -4.50
N ALA A 219 14.66 20.27 -5.75
CA ALA A 219 15.23 21.40 -6.46
C ALA A 219 14.90 22.73 -5.76
N ARG A 220 13.63 22.93 -5.38
CA ARG A 220 13.17 24.16 -4.72
C ARG A 220 13.57 24.27 -3.25
N ALA A 221 13.84 23.16 -2.59
CA ALA A 221 14.34 23.18 -1.23
C ALA A 221 15.72 23.82 -1.12
N GLY A 222 16.57 23.66 -2.14
CA GLY A 222 17.93 24.22 -2.16
C GLY A 222 18.94 23.51 -1.25
N VAL A 223 18.51 22.42 -0.56
CA VAL A 223 19.35 21.67 0.37
C VAL A 223 20.32 20.73 -0.34
N LYS A 224 21.48 20.49 0.27
CA LYS A 224 22.46 19.51 -0.21
C LYS A 224 22.10 18.10 0.30
N ALA A 225 21.04 17.55 -0.25
CA ALA A 225 20.55 16.22 0.11
C ALA A 225 20.41 15.35 -1.14
N ASP A 226 20.45 14.04 -0.95
CA ASP A 226 20.25 13.05 -2.00
C ASP A 226 18.84 12.45 -1.93
N LEU A 227 18.21 12.25 -3.09
CA LEU A 227 16.92 11.57 -3.22
C LEU A 227 17.14 10.17 -3.79
N LEU A 228 16.93 9.15 -2.97
CA LEU A 228 16.93 7.76 -3.40
C LEU A 228 15.54 7.38 -3.91
N VAL A 229 15.46 6.80 -5.10
CA VAL A 229 14.23 6.39 -5.76
C VAL A 229 14.21 4.88 -5.94
N ALA A 230 13.47 4.17 -5.08
CA ALA A 230 13.29 2.72 -5.14
C ALA A 230 11.96 2.37 -5.83
N GLY A 231 12.01 1.65 -6.95
CA GLY A 231 10.85 1.22 -7.72
C GLY A 231 11.20 0.85 -9.15
N SER A 232 10.34 0.05 -9.79
CA SER A 232 10.61 -0.52 -11.13
C SER A 232 9.89 0.21 -12.28
N SER A 233 9.28 1.37 -12.02
CA SER A 233 8.62 2.16 -13.08
C SER A 233 9.65 2.84 -13.99
N PRO A 234 9.31 3.14 -15.26
CA PRO A 234 10.21 3.84 -16.19
C PRO A 234 10.72 5.16 -15.62
N ALA A 235 12.05 5.30 -15.54
CA ALA A 235 12.72 6.45 -14.92
C ALA A 235 13.05 7.58 -15.91
N GLY A 236 13.03 7.34 -17.23
CA GLY A 236 13.49 8.29 -18.25
C GLY A 236 12.95 9.72 -18.10
N PRO A 237 11.63 9.94 -18.04
CA PRO A 237 11.05 11.27 -17.89
C PRO A 237 11.50 11.98 -16.61
N TYR A 238 11.68 11.25 -15.54
CA TYR A 238 12.08 11.78 -14.22
C TYR A 238 13.57 12.11 -14.14
N ARG A 239 14.43 11.36 -14.85
CA ARG A 239 15.85 11.72 -15.04
C ARG A 239 15.97 13.04 -15.80
N ALA A 240 15.26 13.17 -16.91
CA ALA A 240 15.24 14.40 -17.69
C ALA A 240 14.75 15.61 -16.86
N GLN A 241 13.72 15.41 -16.03
CA GLN A 241 13.24 16.44 -15.10
C GLN A 241 14.33 16.84 -14.09
N ALA A 242 14.97 15.86 -13.45
CA ALA A 242 16.02 16.11 -12.47
C ALA A 242 17.21 16.86 -13.08
N GLU A 243 17.61 16.49 -14.29
CA GLU A 243 18.67 17.18 -15.05
C GLU A 243 18.28 18.62 -15.37
N SER A 244 17.06 18.84 -15.88
CA SER A 244 16.56 20.18 -16.24
C SER A 244 16.45 21.12 -15.03
N LEU A 245 16.25 20.57 -13.83
CA LEU A 245 16.18 21.30 -12.57
C LEU A 245 17.55 21.42 -11.86
N GLY A 246 18.62 20.90 -12.46
CA GLY A 246 19.98 20.97 -11.90
C GLY A 246 20.22 20.08 -10.67
N VAL A 247 19.35 19.06 -10.45
CA VAL A 247 19.46 18.12 -9.34
C VAL A 247 19.77 16.69 -9.80
N GLY A 248 20.07 16.47 -11.09
CA GLY A 248 20.29 15.15 -11.67
C GLY A 248 21.32 14.30 -10.93
N ALA A 249 22.46 14.90 -10.52
CA ALA A 249 23.51 14.21 -9.77
C ALA A 249 23.07 13.76 -8.35
N ARG A 250 21.98 14.31 -7.82
CA ARG A 250 21.47 14.02 -6.47
C ARG A 250 20.21 13.16 -6.46
N VAL A 251 19.74 12.68 -7.62
CA VAL A 251 18.58 11.78 -7.73
C VAL A 251 19.03 10.41 -8.20
N HIS A 252 19.02 9.44 -7.31
CA HIS A 252 19.55 8.09 -7.52
C HIS A 252 18.43 7.09 -7.76
N PHE A 253 18.28 6.61 -8.99
CA PHE A 253 17.27 5.62 -9.36
C PHE A 253 17.81 4.21 -9.12
N LEU A 254 17.35 3.56 -8.07
CA LEU A 254 17.86 2.27 -7.58
C LEU A 254 17.17 1.05 -8.22
N GLY A 255 16.09 1.26 -8.99
CA GLY A 255 15.28 0.15 -9.49
C GLY A 255 14.52 -0.58 -8.38
N LEU A 256 14.14 -1.83 -8.62
CA LEU A 256 13.50 -2.68 -7.62
C LEU A 256 14.54 -3.14 -6.58
N ARG A 257 14.28 -2.85 -5.31
CA ARG A 257 15.17 -3.18 -4.18
C ARG A 257 14.50 -4.19 -3.25
N ALA A 258 15.23 -5.23 -2.89
CA ALA A 258 14.79 -6.22 -1.90
C ALA A 258 15.10 -5.75 -0.46
N ASP A 259 16.06 -4.84 -0.32
CA ASP A 259 16.54 -4.26 0.94
C ASP A 259 15.83 -2.94 1.31
N LEU A 260 14.54 -2.84 0.97
CA LEU A 260 13.72 -1.67 1.35
C LEU A 260 13.74 -1.38 2.87
N PRO A 261 13.75 -2.38 3.78
CA PRO A 261 13.89 -2.12 5.21
C PRO A 261 15.15 -1.35 5.57
N GLU A 262 16.28 -1.69 4.94
CA GLU A 262 17.55 -1.01 5.13
C GLU A 262 17.53 0.40 4.55
N LEU A 263 16.95 0.58 3.36
CA LEU A 263 16.80 1.91 2.76
C LEU A 263 15.91 2.82 3.61
N CYS A 264 14.79 2.29 4.14
CA CYS A 264 13.95 3.04 5.07
C CYS A 264 14.71 3.44 6.34
N ALA A 265 15.46 2.52 6.95
CA ALA A 265 16.23 2.81 8.15
C ALA A 265 17.40 3.79 7.90
N ALA A 266 18.03 3.76 6.72
CA ALA A 266 19.12 4.65 6.34
C ALA A 266 18.65 6.09 6.06
N ALA A 267 17.43 6.26 5.56
CA ALA A 267 16.89 7.55 5.19
C ALA A 267 16.67 8.47 6.41
N ASP A 268 16.83 9.78 6.19
CA ASP A 268 16.51 10.81 7.15
C ASP A 268 15.04 11.24 7.01
N LEU A 269 14.51 11.23 5.78
CA LEU A 269 13.11 11.56 5.49
C LEU A 269 12.57 10.63 4.40
N PHE A 270 11.38 10.07 4.63
CA PHE A 270 10.63 9.37 3.59
C PHE A 270 9.65 10.32 2.94
N VAL A 271 9.66 10.40 1.60
CA VAL A 271 8.87 11.38 0.84
C VAL A 271 7.97 10.67 -0.16
N LEU A 272 6.65 10.85 -0.03
CA LEU A 272 5.68 10.24 -0.94
C LEU A 272 4.57 11.21 -1.34
N PRO A 273 4.78 12.03 -2.39
CA PRO A 273 3.84 13.05 -2.86
C PRO A 273 2.68 12.48 -3.67
N THR A 274 2.07 11.41 -3.21
CA THR A 274 1.09 10.67 -4.02
C THR A 274 -0.13 11.50 -4.40
N ARG A 275 -0.63 11.29 -5.62
CA ARG A 275 -1.88 11.89 -6.13
C ARG A 275 -3.11 11.11 -5.72
N TYR A 276 -2.94 9.85 -5.43
CA TYR A 276 -3.97 8.96 -4.91
C TYR A 276 -3.39 7.67 -4.39
N ASP A 277 -3.59 7.41 -3.13
CA ASP A 277 -3.31 6.11 -2.52
C ASP A 277 -4.28 5.84 -1.36
N PRO A 278 -5.09 4.79 -1.43
CA PRO A 278 -5.99 4.44 -0.32
C PRO A 278 -5.26 4.19 1.01
N PHE A 279 -4.03 3.63 0.93
CA PHE A 279 -3.09 3.52 2.04
C PHE A 279 -1.73 3.07 1.52
N ALA A 280 -0.77 3.96 1.52
CA ALA A 280 0.59 3.62 1.08
C ALA A 280 1.36 2.88 2.18
N ASN A 281 1.49 1.55 2.05
CA ASN A 281 2.23 0.72 3.01
C ASN A 281 3.66 1.24 3.24
N ALA A 282 4.32 1.74 2.19
CA ALA A 282 5.67 2.28 2.30
C ALA A 282 5.81 3.43 3.32
N CYS A 283 4.75 4.22 3.55
CA CYS A 283 4.74 5.22 4.62
C CYS A 283 4.78 4.54 6.00
N LEU A 284 3.93 3.54 6.22
CA LEU A 284 3.91 2.79 7.48
C LEU A 284 5.22 2.00 7.68
N GLU A 285 5.80 1.44 6.61
CA GLU A 285 7.09 0.76 6.61
C GLU A 285 8.23 1.71 7.00
N ALA A 286 8.25 2.92 6.45
CA ALA A 286 9.23 3.95 6.81
C ALA A 286 9.07 4.39 8.28
N MET A 287 7.82 4.64 8.73
CA MET A 287 7.53 4.93 10.14
C MET A 287 8.02 3.81 11.07
N ALA A 288 7.77 2.54 10.70
CA ALA A 288 8.23 1.38 11.44
C ALA A 288 9.76 1.28 11.51
N ALA A 289 10.48 1.71 10.46
CA ALA A 289 11.92 1.82 10.44
C ALA A 289 12.49 3.02 11.23
N GLY A 290 11.63 3.84 11.83
CA GLY A 290 12.03 5.02 12.60
C GLY A 290 12.35 6.24 11.72
N THR A 291 11.73 6.35 10.56
CA THR A 291 11.93 7.44 9.60
C THR A 291 10.70 8.33 9.54
N ALA A 292 10.88 9.64 9.65
CA ALA A 292 9.81 10.63 9.50
C ALA A 292 9.25 10.59 8.07
N VAL A 293 7.94 10.83 7.93
CA VAL A 293 7.23 10.73 6.65
C VAL A 293 6.68 12.08 6.22
N ALA A 294 6.95 12.48 4.97
CA ALA A 294 6.28 13.59 4.29
C ALA A 294 5.36 13.04 3.20
N THR A 295 4.06 13.33 3.29
CA THR A 295 3.07 12.84 2.32
C THR A 295 1.91 13.81 2.13
N THR A 296 1.04 13.52 1.16
CA THR A 296 -0.18 14.30 0.86
C THR A 296 -1.39 13.77 1.63
N LEU A 297 -2.44 14.57 1.75
CA LEU A 297 -3.75 14.14 2.26
C LEU A 297 -4.51 13.22 1.28
N ASP A 298 -4.06 13.09 0.03
CA ASP A 298 -4.55 12.11 -0.94
C ASP A 298 -4.00 10.69 -0.70
N ASN A 299 -3.36 10.49 0.45
CA ASN A 299 -2.83 9.22 0.93
C ASN A 299 -3.51 8.83 2.24
N GLY A 300 -4.23 7.71 2.28
CA GLY A 300 -4.83 7.24 3.54
C GLY A 300 -3.82 6.98 4.66
N ALA A 301 -2.54 6.74 4.35
CA ALA A 301 -1.50 6.65 5.38
C ALA A 301 -1.18 7.99 6.05
N ALA A 302 -1.60 9.13 5.49
CA ALA A 302 -1.49 10.44 6.14
C ALA A 302 -2.26 10.50 7.48
N GLU A 303 -3.28 9.66 7.65
CA GLU A 303 -4.02 9.56 8.92
C GLU A 303 -3.14 9.15 10.12
N LEU A 304 -1.99 8.56 9.85
CA LEU A 304 -1.01 8.16 10.87
C LEU A 304 0.08 9.23 11.08
N VAL A 305 0.11 10.25 10.24
CA VAL A 305 1.10 11.33 10.29
C VAL A 305 0.50 12.52 11.02
N GLU A 306 1.13 12.90 12.13
CA GLU A 306 0.84 14.12 12.88
C GLU A 306 1.88 15.18 12.51
N PRO A 307 1.49 16.25 11.80
CA PRO A 307 2.42 17.30 11.36
C PRO A 307 3.24 17.90 12.51
N GLY A 308 4.56 17.91 12.36
CA GLY A 308 5.48 18.44 13.37
C GLY A 308 5.72 17.52 14.57
N ALA A 309 4.98 16.40 14.72
CA ALA A 309 5.18 15.41 15.77
C ALA A 309 5.88 14.15 15.27
N ASN A 310 5.47 13.59 14.12
CA ASN A 310 6.07 12.39 13.55
C ASN A 310 6.28 12.47 12.02
N GLY A 311 5.97 13.61 11.39
CA GLY A 311 6.14 13.81 9.95
C GLY A 311 5.52 15.12 9.47
N PHE A 312 5.18 15.16 8.17
CA PHE A 312 4.70 16.34 7.48
C PHE A 312 3.53 16.02 6.55
N HIS A 313 2.50 16.87 6.56
CA HIS A 313 1.51 16.93 5.50
C HIS A 313 1.91 18.02 4.50
N CYS A 314 1.98 17.66 3.23
CA CYS A 314 2.24 18.57 2.15
C CYS A 314 1.08 18.53 1.15
N ALA A 315 0.66 19.67 0.63
CA ALA A 315 -0.33 19.71 -0.45
C ALA A 315 0.36 19.34 -1.79
N GLU A 316 0.95 20.34 -2.45
CA GLU A 316 1.69 20.15 -3.70
C GLU A 316 3.18 20.47 -3.54
N ASP A 317 3.51 21.38 -2.62
CA ASP A 317 4.88 21.80 -2.37
C ASP A 317 5.54 20.97 -1.27
N PHE A 318 6.56 20.21 -1.67
CA PHE A 318 7.37 19.38 -0.77
C PHE A 318 8.69 20.05 -0.35
N ALA A 319 9.01 21.23 -0.88
CA ALA A 319 10.24 21.94 -0.53
C ALA A 319 10.34 22.24 0.97
N PRO A 320 9.28 22.68 1.68
CA PRO A 320 9.36 22.91 3.14
C PRO A 320 9.71 21.64 3.93
N ALA A 321 9.12 20.49 3.59
CA ALA A 321 9.46 19.23 4.24
C ALA A 321 10.88 18.77 3.93
N LEU A 322 11.34 18.97 2.69
CA LEU A 322 12.70 18.62 2.29
C LEU A 322 13.77 19.54 2.90
N ARG A 323 13.44 20.81 3.23
CA ARG A 323 14.34 21.69 4.00
C ARG A 323 14.60 21.15 5.41
N ALA A 324 13.71 20.32 5.98
CA ALA A 324 13.96 19.70 7.27
C ALA A 324 15.19 18.76 7.25
N LEU A 325 15.70 18.36 6.07
CA LEU A 325 16.95 17.60 5.93
C LEU A 325 18.19 18.41 6.41
N GLU A 326 18.07 19.71 6.60
CA GLU A 326 19.11 20.56 7.23
C GLU A 326 19.20 20.36 8.74
N ASP A 327 18.18 19.75 9.36
CA ASP A 327 18.16 19.41 10.79
C ASP A 327 17.95 17.89 11.01
N PRO A 328 19.01 17.07 10.85
CA PRO A 328 18.91 15.63 11.05
C PRO A 328 18.57 15.22 12.48
N ALA A 329 18.88 16.07 13.48
CA ALA A 329 18.53 15.80 14.86
C ALA A 329 17.00 15.86 15.04
N ARG A 330 16.38 16.89 14.52
CA ARG A 330 14.90 17.02 14.53
C ARG A 330 14.23 15.90 13.77
N LEU A 331 14.75 15.50 12.60
CA LEU A 331 14.20 14.38 11.84
C LEU A 331 14.30 13.04 12.59
N ARG A 332 15.36 12.81 13.37
CA ARG A 332 15.46 11.63 14.24
C ARG A 332 14.40 11.63 15.35
N GLU A 333 14.12 12.77 15.95
CA GLU A 333 13.03 12.90 16.95
C GLU A 333 11.67 12.56 16.33
N LEU A 334 11.36 13.14 15.17
CA LEU A 334 10.14 12.84 14.41
C LEU A 334 10.08 11.37 14.02
N GLY A 335 11.19 10.78 13.58
CA GLY A 335 11.29 9.37 13.22
C GLY A 335 11.04 8.44 14.42
N ALA A 336 11.59 8.77 15.58
CA ALA A 336 11.31 8.02 16.81
C ALA A 336 9.81 8.08 17.20
N ALA A 337 9.17 9.22 17.01
CA ALA A 337 7.72 9.36 17.21
C ALA A 337 6.93 8.59 16.16
N ALA A 338 7.37 8.60 14.89
CA ALA A 338 6.79 7.80 13.81
C ALA A 338 6.85 6.30 14.14
N ARG A 339 7.98 5.81 14.67
CA ARG A 339 8.12 4.43 15.15
C ARG A 339 7.09 4.08 16.20
N ARG A 340 6.92 4.91 17.23
CA ARG A 340 5.90 4.69 18.30
C ARG A 340 4.48 4.62 17.71
N THR A 341 4.18 5.41 16.70
CA THR A 341 2.90 5.31 15.99
C THR A 341 2.78 3.98 15.27
N ALA A 342 3.80 3.58 14.49
CA ALA A 342 3.79 2.34 13.71
C ALA A 342 3.69 1.07 14.57
N GLU A 343 4.19 1.06 15.80
CA GLU A 343 4.10 -0.07 16.72
C GLU A 343 2.68 -0.53 17.02
N ARG A 344 1.70 0.35 16.83
CA ARG A 344 0.27 0.04 16.98
C ARG A 344 -0.31 -0.75 15.80
N PHE A 345 0.43 -0.87 14.70
CA PHE A 345 -0.02 -1.43 13.43
C PHE A 345 0.81 -2.66 12.99
N GLY A 346 1.29 -3.46 13.96
CA GLY A 346 1.92 -4.74 13.64
C GLY A 346 0.91 -5.75 13.04
N TRP A 347 1.40 -6.80 12.39
CA TRP A 347 0.55 -7.84 11.80
C TRP A 347 -0.37 -8.52 12.81
N SER A 348 0.06 -8.65 14.08
CA SER A 348 -0.79 -9.18 15.15
C SER A 348 -2.02 -8.29 15.37
N ALA A 349 -1.82 -6.98 15.54
CA ALA A 349 -2.91 -6.02 15.73
C ALA A 349 -3.84 -5.96 14.49
N HIS A 350 -3.28 -6.05 13.28
CA HIS A 350 -4.07 -6.14 12.05
C HIS A 350 -4.97 -7.40 12.05
N ALA A 351 -4.42 -8.55 12.43
CA ALA A 351 -5.18 -9.80 12.51
C ALA A 351 -6.27 -9.74 13.58
N ASP A 352 -6.00 -9.10 14.74
CA ASP A 352 -7.02 -8.88 15.79
C ASP A 352 -8.20 -8.08 15.25
N ALA A 353 -7.93 -6.96 14.56
CA ALA A 353 -8.97 -6.13 13.97
C ALA A 353 -9.77 -6.85 12.87
N VAL A 354 -9.11 -7.70 12.08
CA VAL A 354 -9.79 -8.54 11.08
C VAL A 354 -10.67 -9.59 11.75
N LEU A 355 -10.19 -10.27 12.79
CA LEU A 355 -10.96 -11.28 13.54
C LEU A 355 -12.15 -10.65 14.25
N GLU A 356 -12.00 -9.46 14.82
CA GLU A 356 -13.11 -8.70 15.41
C GLU A 356 -14.18 -8.36 14.36
N LEU A 357 -13.76 -7.89 13.17
CA LEU A 357 -14.67 -7.66 12.06
C LEU A 357 -15.39 -8.96 11.66
N TRP A 358 -14.67 -10.06 11.52
CA TRP A 358 -15.26 -11.36 11.16
C TRP A 358 -16.25 -11.86 12.21
N GLY A 359 -15.92 -11.68 13.51
CA GLY A 359 -16.80 -12.07 14.61
C GLY A 359 -18.13 -11.29 14.63
N ARG A 360 -18.12 -10.02 14.19
CA ARG A 360 -19.34 -9.20 14.04
C ARG A 360 -20.20 -9.58 12.84
N LEU A 361 -19.61 -10.20 11.82
CA LEU A 361 -20.28 -10.54 10.55
C LEU A 361 -20.58 -12.03 10.39
N ALA A 362 -20.01 -12.86 11.26
CA ALA A 362 -20.30 -14.29 11.27
C ALA A 362 -21.77 -14.51 11.73
N PRO A 363 -22.50 -15.44 11.09
CA PRO A 363 -23.87 -15.78 11.49
C PRO A 363 -23.94 -16.43 12.87
#